data_e9b00733f44ffe78e2e2dc926341217f
#
_entry.id   e9b00733f44ffe78e2e2dc926341217f
#
_cell.length_a   1.000
_cell.length_b   1.000
_cell.length_c   1.000
_cell.angle_alpha   90.00
_cell.angle_beta   90.00
_cell.angle_gamma   90.00
#
_symmetry.space_group_name_H-M   'P 1'
#
loop_
_entity.id
_entity.type
_entity.pdbx_description
1 polymer ?
#
loop_
_entity_poly.entity_id
_entity_poly.type
_entity_poly.pdbx_seq_one_letter_code
_entity_poly.pdbx_strand_id
1 'polypeptide(L)'
;MRFRVMLTAAALVLSAVSAPAQPAPQTPPAAAASSDAPLTVPYTHFTLPNGLDVILHEDHSVPMVSINMWYHVGSGREKPGRTGFAHLFEHLMFEGSKHVPEGAFDNWLEAAGANNNGSTNRDRTNYYIDMPSNALDLGLFLESDRMGYLLDIVTPELVNGQRDVVKNERRSGVENAPYGMADVKIDELLYPKGHPYSWPTIGYMEDLTAASAEDVREFFRTYYAPGNASLSIAGDINPGEVRAKIERWFSDVKPGTPIEPNEYPPAALTGVTKERMTDKVQLPRLTLAWLTPPLLTPGDAELDLTASILAGGKNSRLFKRLVYDMQIAQSVSAYQASGRLGSEFYVVVMARPAEGRTADQITDDIKRIVDEEIEKLRQTAPDPRELQRAVNQTESAFFARMERVGGFGGKADQLNGYFVTTGNPDYFNEDLSRYRAIQPGDIRAAVRQYLPAANRVELTVVPEGTPAPGGVK
;
A
#
# COMPACT_ATOMS: atom_id res chain seq x y z
N MET A 1 27.76 66.24 30.11
CA MET A 1 27.38 67.58 30.65
C MET A 1 25.85 67.72 30.49
N ARG A 2 25.15 67.95 31.59
CA ARG A 2 23.72 68.25 31.79
C ARG A 2 22.72 67.15 31.68
N PHE A 3 22.37 66.62 32.85
CA PHE A 3 21.11 65.98 33.24
C PHE A 3 19.90 66.84 32.95
N ARG A 4 18.82 66.19 32.49
CA ARG A 4 17.47 66.67 32.75
C ARG A 4 16.56 65.50 33.19
N VAL A 5 16.17 65.61 34.43
CA VAL A 5 15.13 64.82 35.08
C VAL A 5 13.76 65.30 34.56
N MET A 6 12.88 64.38 34.16
CA MET A 6 11.45 64.69 34.04
C MET A 6 10.66 63.66 34.86
N LEU A 7 10.06 64.20 35.92
CA LEU A 7 8.99 63.53 36.67
C LEU A 7 7.77 63.28 35.76
N THR A 8 7.23 62.09 35.75
CA THR A 8 5.90 61.82 35.26
C THR A 8 5.05 61.18 36.35
N ALA A 9 3.89 61.75 36.56
CA ALA A 9 2.91 61.42 37.58
C ALA A 9 2.26 60.04 37.32
N ALA A 10 2.09 59.27 38.38
CA ALA A 10 1.37 58.03 38.38
C ALA A 10 -0.15 58.30 38.38
N ALA A 11 -0.82 57.90 37.32
CA ALA A 11 -2.30 57.80 37.30
C ALA A 11 -2.69 56.36 37.63
N LEU A 12 -3.36 56.15 38.78
CA LEU A 12 -4.02 54.88 39.11
C LEU A 12 -5.24 54.68 38.19
N VAL A 13 -5.16 53.66 37.33
CA VAL A 13 -6.33 53.16 36.59
C VAL A 13 -6.84 51.93 37.35
N LEU A 14 -8.02 52.03 37.97
CA LEU A 14 -8.81 50.89 38.48
C LEU A 14 -9.24 50.05 37.30
N SER A 15 -8.65 48.89 37.11
CA SER A 15 -9.11 47.87 36.16
C SER A 15 -10.22 47.05 36.84
N ALA A 16 -11.45 47.17 36.31
CA ALA A 16 -12.52 46.26 36.62
C ALA A 16 -12.18 44.88 36.05
N VAL A 17 -12.04 43.90 36.95
CA VAL A 17 -11.86 42.48 36.55
C VAL A 17 -13.23 41.97 36.06
N SER A 18 -13.37 41.85 34.74
CA SER A 18 -14.49 41.16 34.14
C SER A 18 -14.25 39.64 34.27
N ALA A 19 -15.16 38.92 34.92
CA ALA A 19 -15.15 37.47 34.97
C ALA A 19 -15.22 36.89 33.53
N PRO A 20 -14.47 35.83 33.20
CA PRO A 20 -14.53 35.24 31.88
C PRO A 20 -15.94 34.59 31.71
N ALA A 21 -16.64 34.98 30.65
CA ALA A 21 -17.90 34.34 30.27
C ALA A 21 -17.61 32.84 29.95
N GLN A 22 -18.37 31.95 30.56
CA GLN A 22 -18.36 30.54 30.20
C GLN A 22 -18.72 30.39 28.71
N PRO A 23 -17.95 29.63 27.93
CA PRO A 23 -18.32 29.36 26.53
C PRO A 23 -19.67 28.60 26.55
N ALA A 24 -20.60 29.05 25.74
CA ALA A 24 -21.86 28.35 25.50
C ALA A 24 -21.58 26.91 25.03
N PRO A 25 -22.40 25.93 25.43
CA PRO A 25 -22.26 24.58 24.96
C PRO A 25 -22.32 24.57 23.43
N GLN A 26 -21.20 24.19 22.81
CA GLN A 26 -21.16 24.00 21.35
C GLN A 26 -22.06 22.80 21.03
N THR A 27 -23.13 23.05 20.33
CA THR A 27 -23.92 21.99 19.68
C THR A 27 -22.96 21.23 18.76
N PRO A 28 -22.87 19.90 18.85
CA PRO A 28 -22.08 19.15 17.87
C PRO A 28 -22.53 19.54 16.48
N PRO A 29 -21.62 19.74 15.50
CA PRO A 29 -22.04 19.97 14.14
C PRO A 29 -22.99 18.84 13.73
N ALA A 30 -24.14 19.21 13.18
CA ALA A 30 -25.06 18.24 12.61
C ALA A 30 -24.25 17.32 11.71
N ALA A 31 -24.40 16.01 11.87
CA ALA A 31 -23.81 15.04 10.98
C ALA A 31 -24.13 15.50 9.55
N ALA A 32 -23.09 15.76 8.76
CA ALA A 32 -23.28 16.09 7.36
C ALA A 32 -24.14 14.95 6.79
N ALA A 33 -25.29 15.31 6.22
CA ALA A 33 -26.12 14.34 5.52
C ALA A 33 -25.23 13.72 4.45
N SER A 34 -25.01 12.41 4.50
CA SER A 34 -24.40 11.69 3.39
C SER A 34 -25.20 12.04 2.15
N SER A 35 -24.57 12.61 1.12
CA SER A 35 -25.26 12.77 -0.15
C SER A 35 -25.46 11.33 -0.66
N ASP A 36 -26.69 10.85 -0.68
CA ASP A 36 -27.06 9.54 -1.24
C ASP A 36 -26.92 9.49 -2.77
N ALA A 37 -26.42 10.57 -3.38
CA ALA A 37 -26.13 10.61 -4.80
C ALA A 37 -24.96 9.67 -5.11
N PRO A 38 -25.13 8.74 -6.05
CA PRO A 38 -24.05 7.85 -6.47
C PRO A 38 -22.88 8.69 -7.02
N LEU A 39 -21.67 8.27 -6.67
CA LEU A 39 -20.46 8.86 -7.22
C LEU A 39 -20.42 8.56 -8.71
N THR A 40 -20.18 9.59 -9.53
CA THR A 40 -20.05 9.43 -10.99
C THR A 40 -18.60 9.69 -11.40
N VAL A 41 -17.95 8.65 -11.93
CA VAL A 41 -16.61 8.74 -12.54
C VAL A 41 -16.74 8.34 -14.01
N PRO A 42 -17.13 9.27 -14.89
CA PRO A 42 -17.35 8.96 -16.29
C PRO A 42 -16.05 8.52 -16.94
N TYR A 43 -16.08 7.46 -17.74
CA TYR A 43 -14.92 6.95 -18.46
C TYR A 43 -15.29 6.44 -19.85
N THR A 44 -14.28 6.38 -20.71
CA THR A 44 -14.32 5.67 -21.97
C THR A 44 -13.36 4.50 -21.90
N HIS A 45 -13.80 3.30 -22.27
CA HIS A 45 -12.97 2.11 -22.34
C HIS A 45 -12.97 1.54 -23.75
N PHE A 46 -11.79 1.13 -24.22
CA PHE A 46 -11.60 0.42 -25.49
C PHE A 46 -10.31 -0.40 -25.44
N THR A 47 -10.24 -1.43 -26.29
CA THR A 47 -9.04 -2.26 -26.44
C THR A 47 -8.42 -2.01 -27.80
N LEU A 48 -7.10 -1.80 -27.87
CA LEU A 48 -6.37 -1.71 -29.13
C LEU A 48 -6.26 -3.07 -29.82
N PRO A 49 -6.01 -3.11 -31.15
CA PRO A 49 -5.84 -4.38 -31.87
C PRO A 49 -4.72 -5.28 -31.33
N ASN A 50 -3.72 -4.70 -30.65
CA ASN A 50 -2.63 -5.43 -30.01
C ASN A 50 -2.93 -5.89 -28.58
N GLY A 51 -4.17 -5.69 -28.11
CA GLY A 51 -4.64 -6.19 -26.83
C GLY A 51 -4.44 -5.22 -25.65
N LEU A 52 -3.91 -4.01 -25.85
CA LEU A 52 -3.81 -3.01 -24.78
C LEU A 52 -5.20 -2.48 -24.43
N ASP A 53 -5.61 -2.66 -23.18
CA ASP A 53 -6.82 -2.04 -22.65
C ASP A 53 -6.55 -0.58 -22.29
N VAL A 54 -7.47 0.31 -22.66
CA VAL A 54 -7.35 1.75 -22.46
C VAL A 54 -8.58 2.30 -21.76
N ILE A 55 -8.36 3.06 -20.70
CA ILE A 55 -9.39 3.72 -19.90
C ILE A 55 -9.10 5.23 -19.90
N LEU A 56 -10.06 6.05 -20.31
CA LEU A 56 -9.93 7.50 -20.35
C LEU A 56 -10.96 8.15 -19.43
N HIS A 57 -10.51 9.03 -18.54
CA HIS A 57 -11.37 9.85 -17.67
C HIS A 57 -11.09 11.34 -17.90
N GLU A 58 -12.09 12.07 -18.37
CA GLU A 58 -12.03 13.49 -18.63
C GLU A 58 -12.30 14.30 -17.34
N ASP A 59 -11.36 15.18 -16.97
CA ASP A 59 -11.46 16.08 -15.81
C ASP A 59 -10.70 17.36 -16.07
N HIS A 60 -11.43 18.41 -16.46
CA HIS A 60 -10.88 19.74 -16.79
C HIS A 60 -10.72 20.68 -15.60
N SER A 61 -10.74 20.16 -14.37
CA SER A 61 -10.63 20.99 -13.17
C SER A 61 -9.27 21.70 -13.04
N VAL A 62 -8.21 21.10 -13.58
CA VAL A 62 -6.86 21.67 -13.68
C VAL A 62 -6.20 21.22 -14.99
N PRO A 63 -5.28 22.00 -15.59
CA PRO A 63 -4.62 21.65 -16.85
C PRO A 63 -3.52 20.60 -16.65
N MET A 64 -3.85 19.48 -16.02
CA MET A 64 -2.97 18.37 -15.72
C MET A 64 -3.55 17.05 -16.23
N VAL A 65 -2.68 16.13 -16.58
CA VAL A 65 -3.02 14.77 -16.98
C VAL A 65 -2.13 13.77 -16.27
N SER A 66 -2.71 12.64 -15.91
CA SER A 66 -1.99 11.48 -15.39
C SER A 66 -2.09 10.32 -16.37
N ILE A 67 -0.97 9.77 -16.74
CA ILE A 67 -0.84 8.46 -17.41
C ILE A 67 -0.56 7.44 -16.32
N ASN A 68 -1.32 6.35 -16.28
CA ASN A 68 -1.10 5.24 -15.36
C ASN A 68 -1.08 3.93 -16.14
N MET A 69 0.08 3.30 -16.22
CA MET A 69 0.30 2.03 -16.91
C MET A 69 0.43 0.89 -15.91
N TRP A 70 -0.40 -0.13 -16.02
CA TRP A 70 -0.30 -1.37 -15.24
C TRP A 70 0.14 -2.52 -16.13
N TYR A 71 1.17 -3.23 -15.68
CA TYR A 71 1.49 -4.57 -16.16
C TYR A 71 0.96 -5.59 -15.17
N HIS A 72 0.18 -6.57 -15.65
CA HIS A 72 -0.52 -7.55 -14.80
C HIS A 72 0.44 -8.66 -14.35
N VAL A 73 1.59 -8.24 -13.84
CA VAL A 73 2.68 -9.08 -13.34
C VAL A 73 3.31 -8.42 -12.12
N GLY A 74 3.44 -9.19 -11.06
CA GLY A 74 4.17 -8.84 -9.85
C GLY A 74 5.02 -10.02 -9.40
N SER A 75 5.57 -9.95 -8.18
CA SER A 75 6.43 -11.03 -7.67
C SER A 75 5.71 -12.38 -7.54
N GLY A 76 4.38 -12.41 -7.48
CA GLY A 76 3.59 -13.64 -7.49
C GLY A 76 3.60 -14.42 -8.81
N ARG A 77 4.21 -13.89 -9.87
CA ARG A 77 4.44 -14.59 -11.13
C ARG A 77 5.86 -15.15 -11.27
N GLU A 78 6.72 -14.87 -10.32
CA GLU A 78 8.09 -15.36 -10.27
C GLU A 78 8.14 -16.85 -9.92
N LYS A 79 9.31 -17.44 -10.09
CA LYS A 79 9.56 -18.84 -9.75
C LYS A 79 10.57 -18.91 -8.61
N PRO A 80 10.52 -19.92 -7.73
CA PRO A 80 11.59 -20.18 -6.76
C PRO A 80 12.97 -20.22 -7.44
N GLY A 81 13.95 -19.52 -6.88
CA GLY A 81 15.27 -19.33 -7.48
C GLY A 81 15.35 -18.21 -8.53
N ARG A 82 14.26 -17.47 -8.73
CA ARG A 82 14.12 -16.35 -9.67
C ARG A 82 13.29 -15.22 -9.05
N THR A 83 13.47 -14.95 -7.76
CA THR A 83 12.71 -13.91 -7.05
C THR A 83 13.34 -12.53 -7.21
N GLY A 84 12.51 -11.47 -7.13
CA GLY A 84 12.92 -10.09 -7.29
C GLY A 84 12.97 -9.59 -8.74
N PHE A 85 12.54 -10.41 -9.71
CA PHE A 85 12.56 -10.04 -11.12
C PHE A 85 11.55 -8.96 -11.46
N ALA A 86 10.33 -9.02 -10.92
CA ALA A 86 9.32 -8.01 -11.17
C ALA A 86 9.78 -6.63 -10.67
N HIS A 87 10.43 -6.57 -9.51
CA HIS A 87 10.99 -5.34 -8.97
C HIS A 87 12.24 -4.87 -9.74
N LEU A 88 13.12 -5.78 -10.14
CA LEU A 88 14.25 -5.44 -11.02
C LEU A 88 13.75 -4.83 -12.34
N PHE A 89 12.63 -5.32 -12.87
CA PHE A 89 12.01 -4.76 -14.07
C PHE A 89 11.44 -3.37 -13.84
N GLU A 90 10.86 -3.10 -12.67
CA GLU A 90 10.44 -1.76 -12.33
C GLU A 90 11.59 -0.76 -12.54
N HIS A 91 12.79 -1.08 -12.04
CA HIS A 91 13.99 -0.24 -12.23
C HIS A 91 14.43 -0.15 -13.70
N LEU A 92 14.53 -1.28 -14.38
CA LEU A 92 14.98 -1.31 -15.79
C LEU A 92 14.11 -0.46 -16.72
N MET A 93 12.84 -0.30 -16.42
CA MET A 93 11.91 0.49 -17.22
C MET A 93 12.19 2.00 -17.19
N PHE A 94 13.05 2.49 -16.30
CA PHE A 94 13.47 3.89 -16.23
C PHE A 94 14.82 4.15 -16.93
N GLU A 95 15.57 3.11 -17.26
CA GLU A 95 16.93 3.23 -17.81
C GLU A 95 16.99 3.73 -19.26
N GLY A 96 15.85 3.78 -19.94
CA GLY A 96 15.72 4.16 -21.34
C GLY A 96 15.16 3.05 -22.21
N SER A 97 15.26 3.23 -23.52
CA SER A 97 14.79 2.29 -24.53
C SER A 97 15.43 2.63 -25.87
N LYS A 98 15.08 1.96 -26.96
CA LYS A 98 15.73 2.14 -28.27
C LYS A 98 15.85 3.60 -28.70
N HIS A 99 14.79 4.41 -28.48
CA HIS A 99 14.74 5.80 -28.93
C HIS A 99 14.89 6.80 -27.78
N VAL A 100 15.01 6.31 -26.55
CA VAL A 100 15.16 7.12 -25.32
C VAL A 100 16.53 6.76 -24.71
N PRO A 101 17.55 7.61 -24.85
CA PRO A 101 18.87 7.37 -24.24
C PRO A 101 18.79 7.21 -22.72
N GLU A 102 19.76 6.52 -22.15
CA GLU A 102 19.92 6.37 -20.69
C GLU A 102 19.85 7.73 -20.00
N GLY A 103 19.04 7.83 -18.92
CA GLY A 103 18.79 9.05 -18.17
C GLY A 103 17.91 10.09 -18.87
N ALA A 104 17.58 9.92 -20.16
CA ALA A 104 16.73 10.87 -20.87
C ALA A 104 15.26 10.79 -20.43
N PHE A 105 14.79 9.65 -19.95
CA PHE A 105 13.43 9.46 -19.51
C PHE A 105 13.06 10.49 -18.42
N ASP A 106 13.78 10.51 -17.32
CA ASP A 106 13.53 11.44 -16.21
C ASP A 106 13.87 12.88 -16.60
N ASN A 107 14.99 13.12 -17.31
CA ASN A 107 15.39 14.47 -17.72
C ASN A 107 14.35 15.15 -18.62
N TRP A 108 13.72 14.42 -19.54
CA TRP A 108 12.68 14.98 -20.42
C TRP A 108 11.38 15.24 -19.67
N LEU A 109 11.02 14.35 -18.74
CA LEU A 109 9.85 14.54 -17.89
C LEU A 109 10.02 15.72 -16.94
N GLU A 110 11.18 15.83 -16.29
CA GLU A 110 11.51 16.96 -15.42
C GLU A 110 11.46 18.29 -16.19
N ALA A 111 12.06 18.34 -17.39
CA ALA A 111 12.02 19.52 -18.25
C ALA A 111 10.59 19.91 -18.70
N ALA A 112 9.68 18.94 -18.78
CA ALA A 112 8.26 19.16 -19.07
C ALA A 112 7.42 19.53 -17.84
N GLY A 113 8.03 19.55 -16.64
CA GLY A 113 7.31 19.78 -15.38
C GLY A 113 6.49 18.58 -14.90
N ALA A 114 6.86 17.39 -15.34
CA ALA A 114 6.20 16.13 -14.96
C ALA A 114 6.84 15.50 -13.71
N ASN A 115 6.05 14.65 -13.04
CA ASN A 115 6.47 13.78 -11.97
C ASN A 115 6.11 12.33 -12.32
N ASN A 116 7.00 11.39 -12.06
CA ASN A 116 6.78 9.99 -12.36
C ASN A 116 7.22 9.09 -11.19
N ASN A 117 6.71 7.87 -11.17
CA ASN A 117 7.21 6.82 -10.29
C ASN A 117 6.74 5.44 -10.77
N GLY A 118 7.36 4.38 -10.23
CA GLY A 118 6.96 2.99 -10.38
C GLY A 118 6.67 2.33 -9.03
N SER A 119 5.94 1.23 -9.04
CA SER A 119 5.82 0.36 -7.89
C SER A 119 5.50 -1.07 -8.28
N THR A 120 6.03 -2.01 -7.51
CA THR A 120 5.78 -3.45 -7.66
C THR A 120 5.21 -4.02 -6.38
N ASN A 121 4.22 -4.88 -6.51
CA ASN A 121 3.74 -5.72 -5.43
C ASN A 121 3.64 -7.19 -5.91
N ARG A 122 2.99 -8.03 -5.15
CA ARG A 122 2.82 -9.45 -5.50
C ARG A 122 2.00 -9.68 -6.77
N ASP A 123 1.08 -8.77 -7.11
CA ASP A 123 0.08 -8.98 -8.16
C ASP A 123 0.29 -8.12 -9.41
N ARG A 124 0.99 -6.99 -9.31
CA ARG A 124 1.16 -6.03 -10.40
C ARG A 124 2.46 -5.24 -10.30
N THR A 125 2.89 -4.67 -11.45
CA THR A 125 3.87 -3.59 -11.54
C THR A 125 3.21 -2.43 -12.27
N ASN A 126 3.23 -1.23 -11.69
CA ASN A 126 2.62 -0.06 -12.30
C ASN A 126 3.53 1.16 -12.29
N TYR A 127 3.25 2.04 -13.23
CA TYR A 127 3.96 3.30 -13.42
C TYR A 127 2.95 4.43 -13.58
N TYR A 128 3.29 5.62 -13.11
CA TYR A 128 2.52 6.81 -13.45
C TYR A 128 3.41 7.94 -13.93
N ILE A 129 2.85 8.81 -14.74
CA ILE A 129 3.43 10.08 -15.14
C ILE A 129 2.35 11.15 -14.98
N ASP A 130 2.55 12.07 -14.04
CA ASP A 130 1.69 13.24 -13.84
C ASP A 130 2.34 14.45 -14.50
N MET A 131 1.65 15.11 -15.42
CA MET A 131 2.23 16.16 -16.22
C MET A 131 1.21 17.24 -16.63
N PRO A 132 1.67 18.43 -17.03
CA PRO A 132 0.80 19.38 -17.74
C PRO A 132 0.20 18.75 -19.01
N SER A 133 -1.09 19.02 -19.28
CA SER A 133 -1.83 18.35 -20.37
C SER A 133 -1.21 18.55 -21.77
N ASN A 134 -0.50 19.64 -21.98
CA ASN A 134 0.23 19.91 -23.24
C ASN A 134 1.46 19.00 -23.45
N ALA A 135 1.92 18.28 -22.41
CA ALA A 135 3.04 17.36 -22.50
C ALA A 135 2.60 15.89 -22.74
N LEU A 136 1.30 15.61 -22.89
CA LEU A 136 0.76 14.25 -23.04
C LEU A 136 1.43 13.41 -24.12
N ASP A 137 1.77 14.00 -25.27
CA ASP A 137 2.45 13.29 -26.36
C ASP A 137 3.82 12.75 -25.95
N LEU A 138 4.58 13.51 -25.12
CA LEU A 138 5.85 13.05 -24.57
C LEU A 138 5.65 11.81 -23.66
N GLY A 139 4.68 11.86 -22.74
CA GLY A 139 4.40 10.73 -21.87
C GLY A 139 3.95 9.50 -22.62
N LEU A 140 3.08 9.61 -23.61
CA LEU A 140 2.65 8.49 -24.46
C LEU A 140 3.82 7.90 -25.28
N PHE A 141 4.68 8.75 -25.80
CA PHE A 141 5.90 8.31 -26.48
C PHE A 141 6.79 7.50 -25.53
N LEU A 142 7.10 8.01 -24.37
CA LEU A 142 7.94 7.34 -23.37
C LEU A 142 7.38 6.00 -22.94
N GLU A 143 6.07 5.93 -22.64
CA GLU A 143 5.39 4.70 -22.25
C GLU A 143 5.39 3.65 -23.38
N SER A 144 5.10 4.07 -24.61
CA SER A 144 5.08 3.16 -25.76
C SER A 144 6.47 2.67 -26.12
N ASP A 145 7.50 3.53 -26.02
CA ASP A 145 8.87 3.18 -26.38
C ASP A 145 9.46 2.19 -25.37
N ARG A 146 9.27 2.41 -24.08
CA ARG A 146 9.73 1.43 -23.09
C ARG A 146 8.97 0.10 -23.15
N MET A 147 7.67 0.10 -23.48
CA MET A 147 6.90 -1.13 -23.67
C MET A 147 7.35 -1.91 -24.91
N GLY A 148 7.59 -1.22 -26.01
CA GLY A 148 7.90 -1.86 -27.30
C GLY A 148 9.37 -2.17 -27.53
N TYR A 149 10.28 -1.36 -26.98
CA TYR A 149 11.68 -1.31 -27.43
C TYR A 149 12.72 -1.31 -26.31
N LEU A 150 12.33 -1.61 -25.04
CA LEU A 150 13.29 -1.77 -23.94
C LEU A 150 14.35 -2.82 -24.24
N LEU A 151 13.96 -3.97 -24.81
CA LEU A 151 14.88 -5.08 -25.06
C LEU A 151 16.03 -4.74 -26.02
N ASP A 152 15.89 -3.70 -26.84
CA ASP A 152 16.94 -3.27 -27.77
C ASP A 152 18.18 -2.73 -27.04
N ILE A 153 18.02 -2.28 -25.79
CA ILE A 153 19.12 -1.74 -24.97
C ILE A 153 19.56 -2.68 -23.83
N VAL A 154 18.83 -3.77 -23.58
CA VAL A 154 19.16 -4.70 -22.49
C VAL A 154 20.48 -5.42 -22.79
N THR A 155 21.56 -5.00 -22.12
CA THR A 155 22.87 -5.63 -22.16
C THR A 155 23.19 -6.27 -20.79
N PRO A 156 24.19 -7.17 -20.73
CA PRO A 156 24.65 -7.69 -19.44
C PRO A 156 25.10 -6.58 -18.47
N GLU A 157 25.72 -5.52 -18.98
CA GLU A 157 26.21 -4.37 -18.21
C GLU A 157 25.06 -3.62 -17.58
N LEU A 158 23.99 -3.30 -18.34
CA LEU A 158 22.80 -2.63 -17.85
C LEU A 158 22.12 -3.46 -16.76
N VAL A 159 21.91 -4.75 -17.02
CA VAL A 159 21.29 -5.67 -16.03
C VAL A 159 22.13 -5.77 -14.76
N ASN A 160 23.47 -5.87 -14.89
CA ASN A 160 24.35 -5.91 -13.74
C ASN A 160 24.29 -4.60 -12.92
N GLY A 161 24.26 -3.45 -13.59
CA GLY A 161 24.12 -2.14 -12.95
C GLY A 161 22.84 -2.07 -12.09
N GLN A 162 21.68 -2.35 -12.70
CA GLN A 162 20.40 -2.28 -12.01
C GLN A 162 20.25 -3.37 -10.94
N ARG A 163 20.76 -4.55 -11.18
CA ARG A 163 20.82 -5.60 -10.17
C ARG A 163 21.60 -5.15 -8.92
N ASP A 164 22.72 -4.46 -9.09
CA ASP A 164 23.50 -3.95 -7.96
C ASP A 164 22.77 -2.81 -7.23
N VAL A 165 21.99 -1.97 -7.92
CA VAL A 165 21.08 -0.98 -7.32
C VAL A 165 20.03 -1.69 -6.43
N VAL A 166 19.29 -2.66 -6.97
CA VAL A 166 18.26 -3.42 -6.23
C VAL A 166 18.86 -4.17 -5.04
N LYS A 167 20.07 -4.76 -5.20
CA LYS A 167 20.79 -5.39 -4.07
C LYS A 167 21.18 -4.40 -2.98
N ASN A 168 21.57 -3.18 -3.35
CA ASN A 168 21.88 -2.12 -2.37
C ASN A 168 20.61 -1.62 -1.68
N GLU A 169 19.52 -1.50 -2.42
CA GLU A 169 18.19 -1.17 -1.85
C GLU A 169 17.75 -2.26 -0.87
N ARG A 170 17.85 -3.54 -1.22
CA ARG A 170 17.57 -4.63 -0.30
C ARG A 170 18.44 -4.58 0.96
N ARG A 171 19.75 -4.31 0.82
CA ARG A 171 20.62 -4.16 1.99
C ARG A 171 20.19 -3.01 2.88
N SER A 172 19.89 -1.84 2.32
CA SER A 172 19.51 -0.65 3.09
C SER A 172 18.08 -0.71 3.61
N GLY A 173 17.13 -1.14 2.80
CA GLY A 173 15.70 -1.13 3.11
C GLY A 173 15.19 -2.37 3.84
N VAL A 174 15.92 -3.49 3.78
CA VAL A 174 15.52 -4.76 4.41
C VAL A 174 16.57 -5.25 5.40
N GLU A 175 17.79 -5.57 4.94
CA GLU A 175 18.78 -6.25 5.79
C GLU A 175 19.33 -5.36 6.91
N ASN A 176 19.51 -4.07 6.64
CA ASN A 176 19.99 -3.07 7.61
C ASN A 176 18.86 -2.23 8.22
N ALA A 177 17.62 -2.34 7.69
CA ALA A 177 16.48 -1.63 8.23
C ALA A 177 15.99 -2.28 9.53
N PRO A 178 15.65 -1.51 10.56
CA PRO A 178 15.02 -2.04 11.77
C PRO A 178 13.81 -2.90 11.42
N TYR A 179 13.79 -4.14 11.89
CA TYR A 179 12.74 -5.14 11.67
C TYR A 179 12.57 -5.62 10.22
N GLY A 180 13.39 -5.19 9.26
CA GLY A 180 13.20 -5.50 7.85
C GLY A 180 13.27 -7.00 7.54
N MET A 181 14.20 -7.74 8.17
CA MET A 181 14.28 -9.20 8.01
C MET A 181 13.09 -9.94 8.65
N ALA A 182 12.45 -9.35 9.66
CA ALA A 182 11.24 -9.93 10.25
C ALA A 182 10.03 -9.80 9.30
N ASP A 183 9.98 -8.72 8.49
CA ASP A 183 8.92 -8.54 7.50
C ASP A 183 9.06 -9.55 6.34
N VAL A 184 10.30 -9.90 5.95
CA VAL A 184 10.54 -11.04 5.03
C VAL A 184 10.14 -12.37 5.67
N LYS A 185 10.51 -12.55 6.96
CA LYS A 185 10.26 -13.80 7.67
C LYS A 185 8.79 -14.11 7.83
N ILE A 186 7.95 -13.09 8.00
CA ILE A 186 6.51 -13.29 8.19
C ILE A 186 5.85 -13.95 6.97
N ASP A 187 6.25 -13.58 5.74
CA ASP A 187 5.74 -14.18 4.51
C ASP A 187 6.12 -15.66 4.41
N GLU A 188 7.37 -16.00 4.76
CA GLU A 188 7.84 -17.39 4.79
C GLU A 188 7.12 -18.27 5.82
N LEU A 189 6.62 -17.66 6.92
CA LEU A 189 5.89 -18.36 7.96
C LEU A 189 4.39 -18.49 7.65
N LEU A 190 3.82 -17.54 6.92
CA LEU A 190 2.41 -17.54 6.53
C LEU A 190 2.11 -18.50 5.38
N TYR A 191 3.00 -18.55 4.40
CA TYR A 191 2.76 -19.30 3.17
C TYR A 191 3.62 -20.57 3.09
N PRO A 192 3.09 -21.66 2.53
CA PRO A 192 3.88 -22.86 2.28
C PRO A 192 4.99 -22.57 1.26
N LYS A 193 6.11 -23.25 1.41
CA LYS A 193 7.26 -23.08 0.50
C LYS A 193 6.83 -23.31 -0.96
N GLY A 194 7.16 -22.35 -1.81
CA GLY A 194 6.81 -22.36 -3.24
C GLY A 194 5.47 -21.72 -3.56
N HIS A 195 4.71 -21.29 -2.55
CA HIS A 195 3.54 -20.44 -2.80
C HIS A 195 3.99 -19.07 -3.35
N PRO A 196 3.30 -18.48 -4.35
CA PRO A 196 3.68 -17.19 -4.96
C PRO A 196 3.89 -16.03 -3.98
N TYR A 197 3.27 -16.07 -2.81
CA TYR A 197 3.39 -15.04 -1.78
C TYR A 197 4.37 -15.40 -0.65
N SER A 198 5.14 -16.50 -0.78
CA SER A 198 6.10 -16.94 0.24
C SER A 198 7.46 -16.28 0.15
N TRP A 199 7.70 -15.41 -0.82
CA TRP A 199 8.94 -14.65 -0.98
C TRP A 199 8.69 -13.14 -1.05
N PRO A 200 9.68 -12.31 -0.64
CA PRO A 200 9.53 -10.87 -0.68
C PRO A 200 9.56 -10.33 -2.10
N THR A 201 8.80 -9.27 -2.37
CA THR A 201 8.75 -8.62 -3.69
C THR A 201 10.13 -8.16 -4.18
N ILE A 202 10.99 -7.69 -3.27
CA ILE A 202 12.36 -7.30 -3.60
C ILE A 202 13.26 -8.50 -3.95
N GLY A 203 12.81 -9.73 -3.72
CA GLY A 203 13.54 -10.96 -4.00
C GLY A 203 14.60 -11.32 -2.97
N TYR A 204 15.19 -12.52 -3.11
CA TYR A 204 16.33 -12.95 -2.31
C TYR A 204 17.65 -12.49 -2.95
N MET A 205 18.66 -12.23 -2.12
CA MET A 205 19.97 -11.74 -2.55
C MET A 205 20.67 -12.70 -3.52
N GLU A 206 20.56 -14.01 -3.26
CA GLU A 206 21.08 -15.08 -4.09
C GLU A 206 20.42 -15.13 -5.47
N ASP A 207 19.10 -14.99 -5.53
CA ASP A 207 18.33 -15.01 -6.78
C ASP A 207 18.67 -13.79 -7.65
N LEU A 208 18.72 -12.61 -7.02
CA LEU A 208 19.17 -11.39 -7.70
C LEU A 208 20.60 -11.54 -8.23
N THR A 209 21.50 -12.16 -7.46
CA THR A 209 22.90 -12.36 -7.87
C THR A 209 23.01 -13.33 -9.06
N ALA A 210 22.13 -14.31 -9.14
CA ALA A 210 22.09 -15.31 -10.22
C ALA A 210 21.38 -14.81 -11.49
N ALA A 211 20.63 -13.70 -11.43
CA ALA A 211 19.88 -13.17 -12.55
C ALA A 211 20.76 -12.82 -13.74
N SER A 212 20.47 -13.38 -14.91
CA SER A 212 21.18 -13.10 -16.17
C SER A 212 20.38 -12.16 -17.08
N ALA A 213 21.06 -11.54 -18.05
CA ALA A 213 20.37 -10.73 -19.05
C ALA A 213 19.37 -11.53 -19.89
N GLU A 214 19.57 -12.84 -20.10
CA GLU A 214 18.60 -13.66 -20.83
C GLU A 214 17.37 -13.97 -19.98
N ASP A 215 17.51 -14.23 -18.68
CA ASP A 215 16.38 -14.37 -17.76
C ASP A 215 15.52 -13.09 -17.76
N VAL A 216 16.18 -11.91 -17.77
CA VAL A 216 15.53 -10.61 -17.89
C VAL A 216 14.76 -10.50 -19.21
N ARG A 217 15.36 -10.85 -20.34
CA ARG A 217 14.68 -10.81 -21.64
C ARG A 217 13.50 -11.78 -21.73
N GLU A 218 13.63 -12.99 -21.15
CA GLU A 218 12.54 -13.97 -21.08
C GLU A 218 11.34 -13.41 -20.28
N PHE A 219 11.61 -12.85 -19.10
CA PHE A 219 10.57 -12.26 -18.25
C PHE A 219 9.84 -11.10 -18.95
N PHE A 220 10.58 -10.20 -19.59
CA PHE A 220 9.99 -9.11 -20.37
C PHE A 220 9.10 -9.62 -21.50
N ARG A 221 9.61 -10.51 -22.36
CA ARG A 221 8.84 -11.06 -23.48
C ARG A 221 7.57 -11.74 -23.03
N THR A 222 7.61 -12.34 -21.83
CA THR A 222 6.46 -13.04 -21.27
C THR A 222 5.41 -12.08 -20.74
N TYR A 223 5.81 -11.05 -20.00
CA TYR A 223 4.87 -10.28 -19.18
C TYR A 223 4.69 -8.82 -19.59
N TYR A 224 5.68 -8.20 -20.25
CA TYR A 224 5.64 -6.76 -20.57
C TYR A 224 5.20 -6.53 -22.02
N ALA A 225 3.93 -6.84 -22.27
CA ALA A 225 3.33 -6.68 -23.60
C ALA A 225 1.94 -6.07 -23.49
N PRO A 226 1.42 -5.42 -24.55
CA PRO A 226 0.10 -4.79 -24.56
C PRO A 226 -1.02 -5.71 -24.08
N GLY A 227 -1.03 -6.99 -24.49
CA GLY A 227 -2.05 -7.97 -24.09
C GLY A 227 -2.03 -8.36 -22.59
N ASN A 228 -1.03 -7.92 -21.83
CA ASN A 228 -0.93 -8.09 -20.38
C ASN A 228 -0.80 -6.75 -19.66
N ALA A 229 -1.29 -5.68 -20.27
CA ALA A 229 -1.21 -4.33 -19.72
C ALA A 229 -2.52 -3.59 -19.86
N SER A 230 -2.72 -2.59 -19.01
CA SER A 230 -3.82 -1.65 -19.11
C SER A 230 -3.31 -0.23 -18.88
N LEU A 231 -3.81 0.71 -19.67
CA LEU A 231 -3.45 2.11 -19.68
C LEU A 231 -4.65 2.94 -19.23
N SER A 232 -4.53 3.63 -18.12
CA SER A 232 -5.53 4.60 -17.67
C SER A 232 -4.98 6.01 -17.81
N ILE A 233 -5.72 6.92 -18.46
CA ILE A 233 -5.38 8.33 -18.58
C ILE A 233 -6.52 9.15 -17.99
N ALA A 234 -6.21 9.98 -17.02
CA ALA A 234 -7.19 10.85 -16.36
C ALA A 234 -6.71 12.31 -16.34
N GLY A 235 -7.60 13.25 -16.47
CA GLY A 235 -7.32 14.67 -16.38
C GLY A 235 -7.84 15.50 -17.54
N ASP A 236 -7.14 16.61 -17.82
CA ASP A 236 -7.50 17.59 -18.85
C ASP A 236 -7.24 17.03 -20.26
N ILE A 237 -8.15 16.20 -20.72
CA ILE A 237 -8.07 15.50 -21.99
C ILE A 237 -9.39 15.60 -22.78
N ASN A 238 -9.27 15.49 -24.11
CA ASN A 238 -10.40 15.14 -24.98
C ASN A 238 -10.24 13.65 -25.38
N PRO A 239 -11.17 12.77 -24.99
CA PRO A 239 -11.04 11.33 -25.25
C PRO A 239 -10.83 10.94 -26.71
N GLY A 240 -11.47 11.66 -27.64
CA GLY A 240 -11.32 11.39 -29.08
C GLY A 240 -9.91 11.71 -29.60
N GLU A 241 -9.35 12.83 -29.20
CA GLU A 241 -7.99 13.25 -29.57
C GLU A 241 -6.94 12.33 -28.93
N VAL A 242 -7.14 11.99 -27.64
CA VAL A 242 -6.21 11.11 -26.91
C VAL A 242 -6.23 9.71 -27.49
N ARG A 243 -7.39 9.19 -27.90
CA ARG A 243 -7.48 7.90 -28.58
C ARG A 243 -6.61 7.87 -29.84
N ALA A 244 -6.69 8.89 -30.69
CA ALA A 244 -5.87 8.96 -31.91
C ALA A 244 -4.36 9.01 -31.60
N LYS A 245 -3.96 9.70 -30.51
CA LYS A 245 -2.57 9.73 -30.03
C LYS A 245 -2.11 8.36 -29.55
N ILE A 246 -2.94 7.65 -28.73
CA ILE A 246 -2.64 6.31 -28.23
C ILE A 246 -2.50 5.33 -29.42
N GLU A 247 -3.44 5.34 -30.36
CA GLU A 247 -3.35 4.52 -31.56
C GLU A 247 -2.07 4.77 -32.33
N ARG A 248 -1.64 6.04 -32.47
CA ARG A 248 -0.37 6.40 -33.12
C ARG A 248 0.86 5.83 -32.41
N TRP A 249 0.90 5.90 -31.07
CA TRP A 249 2.11 5.54 -30.32
C TRP A 249 2.21 4.04 -29.98
N PHE A 250 1.07 3.36 -29.80
CA PHE A 250 1.06 1.97 -29.31
C PHE A 250 0.75 0.92 -30.40
N SER A 251 0.26 1.30 -31.60
CA SER A 251 -0.16 0.34 -32.61
C SER A 251 0.94 -0.57 -33.13
N ASP A 252 2.19 -0.11 -33.14
CA ASP A 252 3.34 -0.85 -33.62
C ASP A 252 3.91 -1.82 -32.58
N VAL A 253 3.46 -1.70 -31.30
CA VAL A 253 3.92 -2.57 -30.22
C VAL A 253 3.25 -3.94 -30.36
N LYS A 254 4.06 -5.00 -30.37
CA LYS A 254 3.58 -6.38 -30.58
C LYS A 254 2.69 -6.84 -29.42
N PRO A 255 1.63 -7.59 -29.68
CA PRO A 255 0.64 -7.98 -28.67
C PRO A 255 1.15 -8.86 -27.52
N GLY A 256 2.28 -9.53 -27.72
CA GLY A 256 2.78 -10.53 -26.76
C GLY A 256 2.09 -11.89 -26.90
N THR A 257 2.43 -12.80 -26.00
CA THR A 257 1.83 -14.13 -25.91
C THR A 257 0.75 -14.09 -24.81
N PRO A 258 -0.42 -14.71 -25.00
CA PRO A 258 -1.43 -14.84 -23.93
C PRO A 258 -0.83 -15.50 -22.70
N ILE A 259 -1.19 -14.97 -21.53
CA ILE A 259 -0.68 -15.43 -20.24
C ILE A 259 -1.78 -16.22 -19.53
N GLU A 260 -1.44 -17.42 -19.06
CA GLU A 260 -2.35 -18.23 -18.28
C GLU A 260 -2.69 -17.53 -16.94
N PRO A 261 -3.93 -17.66 -16.44
CA PRO A 261 -4.33 -17.17 -15.13
C PRO A 261 -3.37 -17.65 -14.03
N ASN A 262 -3.09 -16.79 -13.08
CA ASN A 262 -2.33 -17.16 -11.88
C ASN A 262 -3.29 -17.72 -10.83
N GLU A 263 -3.52 -19.01 -10.89
CA GLU A 263 -4.40 -19.72 -9.96
C GLU A 263 -3.57 -20.53 -8.98
N TYR A 264 -3.84 -20.37 -7.70
CA TYR A 264 -3.18 -21.11 -6.63
C TYR A 264 -4.21 -21.52 -5.57
N PRO A 265 -4.10 -22.73 -5.02
CA PRO A 265 -4.96 -23.14 -3.91
C PRO A 265 -4.82 -22.15 -2.74
N PRO A 266 -5.91 -21.79 -2.04
CA PRO A 266 -5.83 -20.96 -0.86
C PRO A 266 -4.87 -21.54 0.17
N ALA A 267 -3.92 -20.74 0.65
CA ALA A 267 -3.03 -21.14 1.72
C ALA A 267 -3.80 -21.20 3.05
N ALA A 268 -3.43 -22.13 3.92
CA ALA A 268 -4.03 -22.30 5.24
C ALA A 268 -2.98 -22.62 6.30
N LEU A 269 -3.13 -22.04 7.47
CA LEU A 269 -2.33 -22.36 8.64
C LEU A 269 -2.99 -23.50 9.41
N THR A 270 -2.21 -24.51 9.80
CA THR A 270 -2.70 -25.70 10.54
C THR A 270 -2.46 -25.61 12.06
N GLY A 271 -1.93 -24.50 12.55
CA GLY A 271 -1.61 -24.28 13.96
C GLY A 271 -1.00 -22.90 14.21
N VAL A 272 -0.50 -22.69 15.42
CA VAL A 272 0.25 -21.51 15.79
C VAL A 272 1.73 -21.73 15.45
N THR A 273 2.26 -20.91 14.56
CA THR A 273 3.70 -20.84 14.29
C THR A 273 4.30 -19.71 15.12
N LYS A 274 5.29 -20.02 15.95
CA LYS A 274 5.98 -19.03 16.78
C LYS A 274 7.42 -18.88 16.33
N GLU A 275 7.83 -17.64 16.16
CA GLU A 275 9.20 -17.29 15.82
C GLU A 275 9.69 -16.15 16.72
N ARG A 276 10.96 -16.22 17.11
CA ARG A 276 11.64 -15.19 17.88
C ARG A 276 12.94 -14.81 17.22
N MET A 277 13.08 -13.55 16.86
CA MET A 277 14.26 -13.01 16.22
C MET A 277 14.92 -11.96 17.10
N THR A 278 16.23 -11.76 16.93
CA THR A 278 16.97 -10.62 17.47
C THR A 278 17.33 -9.67 16.34
N ASP A 279 17.30 -8.38 16.61
CA ASP A 279 17.66 -7.35 15.62
C ASP A 279 18.31 -6.13 16.32
N LYS A 280 19.02 -5.32 15.54
CA LYS A 280 19.64 -4.04 15.99
C LYS A 280 18.60 -2.95 16.21
N VAL A 281 17.66 -3.21 17.10
CA VAL A 281 16.53 -2.35 17.43
C VAL A 281 16.54 -1.97 18.90
N GLN A 282 15.83 -0.90 19.26
CA GLN A 282 15.70 -0.49 20.65
C GLN A 282 14.46 -1.05 21.33
N LEU A 283 13.39 -1.29 20.56
CA LEU A 283 12.10 -1.71 21.08
C LEU A 283 11.77 -3.13 20.66
N PRO A 284 11.20 -3.96 21.51
CA PRO A 284 10.60 -5.21 21.07
C PRO A 284 9.39 -4.96 20.17
N ARG A 285 9.22 -5.79 19.13
CA ARG A 285 8.04 -5.79 18.25
C ARG A 285 7.36 -7.15 18.30
N LEU A 286 6.07 -7.16 18.56
CA LEU A 286 5.20 -8.33 18.39
C LEU A 286 4.38 -8.15 17.11
N THR A 287 4.41 -9.16 16.25
CA THR A 287 3.55 -9.27 15.07
C THR A 287 2.70 -10.53 15.18
N LEU A 288 1.39 -10.38 15.13
CA LEU A 288 0.45 -11.47 14.97
C LEU A 288 -0.14 -11.39 13.56
N ALA A 289 -0.14 -12.51 12.83
CA ALA A 289 -0.59 -12.53 11.44
C ALA A 289 -1.45 -13.76 11.14
N TRP A 290 -2.48 -13.54 10.31
CA TRP A 290 -3.44 -14.55 9.85
C TRP A 290 -3.59 -14.49 8.34
N LEU A 291 -3.85 -15.63 7.72
CA LEU A 291 -4.31 -15.69 6.33
C LEU A 291 -5.80 -15.39 6.28
N THR A 292 -6.19 -14.55 5.32
CA THR A 292 -7.55 -14.04 5.15
C THR A 292 -8.02 -14.15 3.70
N PRO A 293 -9.31 -13.93 3.38
CA PRO A 293 -9.82 -14.12 2.04
C PRO A 293 -9.21 -13.13 1.03
N PRO A 294 -9.22 -13.48 -0.27
CA PRO A 294 -8.74 -12.61 -1.34
C PRO A 294 -9.43 -11.25 -1.39
N LEU A 295 -8.75 -10.28 -1.98
CA LEU A 295 -9.24 -8.94 -2.26
C LEU A 295 -10.65 -8.95 -2.89
N LEU A 296 -11.52 -8.06 -2.45
CA LEU A 296 -12.92 -7.87 -2.91
C LEU A 296 -13.85 -9.08 -2.74
N THR A 297 -13.43 -10.11 -1.99
CA THR A 297 -14.30 -11.25 -1.65
C THR A 297 -14.99 -11.06 -0.29
N PRO A 298 -16.04 -11.86 0.04
CA PRO A 298 -16.69 -11.79 1.35
C PRO A 298 -15.69 -11.99 2.50
N GLY A 299 -15.69 -11.10 3.48
CA GLY A 299 -14.76 -11.06 4.61
C GLY A 299 -13.67 -9.99 4.47
N ASP A 300 -13.34 -9.56 3.26
CA ASP A 300 -12.31 -8.57 2.99
C ASP A 300 -12.64 -7.19 3.61
N ALA A 301 -13.78 -6.60 3.28
CA ALA A 301 -14.20 -5.31 3.84
C ALA A 301 -14.49 -5.38 5.36
N GLU A 302 -15.03 -6.50 5.83
CA GLU A 302 -15.28 -6.72 7.26
C GLU A 302 -13.98 -6.74 8.06
N LEU A 303 -12.91 -7.28 7.49
CA LEU A 303 -11.59 -7.31 8.14
C LEU A 303 -10.89 -5.96 8.11
N ASP A 304 -11.05 -5.16 7.06
CA ASP A 304 -10.60 -3.76 7.05
C ASP A 304 -11.24 -2.95 8.17
N LEU A 305 -12.58 -3.06 8.33
CA LEU A 305 -13.28 -2.40 9.43
C LEU A 305 -12.89 -2.98 10.79
N THR A 306 -12.63 -4.28 10.88
CA THR A 306 -12.10 -4.93 12.09
C THR A 306 -10.75 -4.32 12.48
N ALA A 307 -9.84 -4.13 11.52
CA ALA A 307 -8.55 -3.49 11.74
C ALA A 307 -8.71 -2.06 12.28
N SER A 308 -9.63 -1.28 11.69
CA SER A 308 -9.96 0.06 12.16
C SER A 308 -10.54 0.07 13.59
N ILE A 309 -11.43 -0.86 13.93
CA ILE A 309 -12.00 -1.02 15.28
C ILE A 309 -10.90 -1.37 16.29
N LEU A 310 -9.99 -2.29 15.93
CA LEU A 310 -8.91 -2.74 16.80
C LEU A 310 -7.84 -1.68 17.03
N ALA A 311 -7.36 -1.01 15.97
CA ALA A 311 -6.20 -0.13 16.04
C ALA A 311 -6.31 1.19 15.24
N GLY A 312 -7.46 1.50 14.64
CA GLY A 312 -7.69 2.71 13.84
C GLY A 312 -7.81 3.99 14.69
N GLY A 313 -6.68 4.57 15.09
CA GLY A 313 -6.59 5.82 15.82
C GLY A 313 -6.77 5.69 17.34
N LYS A 314 -6.73 6.85 18.03
CA LYS A 314 -6.61 6.92 19.51
C LYS A 314 -7.80 6.34 20.27
N ASN A 315 -8.98 6.25 19.64
CA ASN A 315 -10.20 5.72 20.25
C ASN A 315 -10.43 4.24 19.97
N SER A 316 -9.49 3.58 19.26
CA SER A 316 -9.56 2.14 18.99
C SER A 316 -9.23 1.32 20.25
N ARG A 317 -9.68 0.07 20.26
CA ARG A 317 -9.63 -0.80 21.44
C ARG A 317 -8.19 -1.04 21.92
N LEU A 318 -7.31 -1.43 21.03
CA LEU A 318 -5.92 -1.74 21.37
C LEU A 318 -5.11 -0.49 21.69
N PHE A 319 -5.29 0.61 20.93
CA PHE A 319 -4.58 1.85 21.23
C PHE A 319 -4.93 2.36 22.63
N LYS A 320 -6.21 2.44 22.95
CA LYS A 320 -6.65 2.89 24.26
C LYS A 320 -6.04 2.02 25.35
N ARG A 321 -6.13 0.70 25.22
CA ARG A 321 -5.72 -0.23 26.27
C ARG A 321 -4.20 -0.35 26.40
N LEU A 322 -3.47 -0.52 25.28
CA LEU A 322 -2.02 -0.79 25.30
C LEU A 322 -1.19 0.49 25.42
N VAL A 323 -1.59 1.56 24.72
CA VAL A 323 -0.79 2.79 24.61
C VAL A 323 -1.21 3.81 25.67
N TYR A 324 -2.51 4.00 25.90
CA TYR A 324 -3.02 5.03 26.78
C TYR A 324 -3.16 4.56 28.23
N ASP A 325 -3.93 3.49 28.49
CA ASP A 325 -4.26 3.04 29.85
C ASP A 325 -3.07 2.32 30.51
N MET A 326 -2.53 1.28 29.85
CA MET A 326 -1.46 0.44 30.42
C MET A 326 -0.06 0.93 30.12
N GLN A 327 0.12 1.74 29.09
CA GLN A 327 1.39 2.32 28.66
C GLN A 327 2.52 1.30 28.42
N ILE A 328 2.16 0.07 28.04
CA ILE A 328 3.12 -1.02 27.73
C ILE A 328 3.48 -1.10 26.25
N ALA A 329 2.83 -0.30 25.41
CA ALA A 329 3.17 -0.16 24.00
C ALA A 329 3.46 1.30 23.65
N GLN A 330 4.39 1.51 22.71
CA GLN A 330 4.64 2.81 22.09
C GLN A 330 3.63 3.06 20.96
N SER A 331 3.33 2.05 20.18
CA SER A 331 2.35 2.08 19.10
C SER A 331 1.70 0.73 18.89
N VAL A 332 0.53 0.75 18.29
CA VAL A 332 -0.19 -0.43 17.81
C VAL A 332 -0.83 -0.08 16.48
N SER A 333 -0.74 -1.00 15.54
CA SER A 333 -1.45 -0.96 14.26
C SER A 333 -2.11 -2.30 14.00
N ALA A 334 -3.22 -2.26 13.27
CA ALA A 334 -3.84 -3.41 12.65
C ALA A 334 -4.22 -3.04 11.22
N TYR A 335 -4.03 -3.95 10.29
CA TYR A 335 -4.36 -3.74 8.88
C TYR A 335 -4.51 -5.09 8.17
N GLN A 336 -5.19 -5.07 7.03
CA GLN A 336 -5.22 -6.15 6.08
C GLN A 336 -4.37 -5.78 4.86
N ALA A 337 -3.51 -6.69 4.44
CA ALA A 337 -2.77 -6.62 3.19
C ALA A 337 -3.50 -7.51 2.18
N SER A 338 -4.38 -6.90 1.38
CA SER A 338 -5.23 -7.63 0.46
C SER A 338 -4.50 -7.97 -0.84
N GLY A 339 -4.62 -9.23 -1.28
CA GLY A 339 -4.03 -9.75 -2.51
C GLY A 339 -5.00 -10.65 -3.29
N ARG A 340 -4.68 -10.92 -4.54
CA ARG A 340 -5.54 -11.70 -5.46
C ARG A 340 -5.61 -13.19 -5.12
N LEU A 341 -4.51 -13.77 -4.61
CA LEU A 341 -4.43 -15.19 -4.25
C LEU A 341 -4.79 -15.46 -2.79
N GLY A 342 -4.94 -14.42 -2.00
CA GLY A 342 -5.21 -14.43 -0.57
C GLY A 342 -4.69 -13.15 0.06
N SER A 343 -5.17 -12.86 1.26
CA SER A 343 -4.78 -11.67 2.01
C SER A 343 -4.20 -12.05 3.37
N GLU A 344 -3.58 -11.10 4.04
CA GLU A 344 -3.07 -11.28 5.39
C GLU A 344 -3.64 -10.20 6.31
N PHE A 345 -4.05 -10.59 7.49
CA PHE A 345 -4.42 -9.67 8.56
C PHE A 345 -3.32 -9.59 9.60
N TYR A 346 -2.92 -8.36 9.94
CA TYR A 346 -1.82 -8.10 10.88
C TYR A 346 -2.29 -7.33 12.10
N VAL A 347 -1.69 -7.67 13.26
CA VAL A 347 -1.64 -6.80 14.44
C VAL A 347 -0.17 -6.65 14.81
N VAL A 348 0.35 -5.43 14.73
CA VAL A 348 1.75 -5.10 15.01
C VAL A 348 1.83 -4.17 16.20
N VAL A 349 2.59 -4.54 17.22
CA VAL A 349 2.73 -3.76 18.45
C VAL A 349 4.21 -3.50 18.75
N MET A 350 4.57 -2.23 18.87
CA MET A 350 5.87 -1.80 19.38
C MET A 350 5.79 -1.73 20.89
N ALA A 351 6.44 -2.65 21.58
CA ALA A 351 6.42 -2.73 23.02
C ALA A 351 7.25 -1.60 23.67
N ARG A 352 6.81 -1.09 24.79
CA ARG A 352 7.56 -0.14 25.61
C ARG A 352 8.35 -0.90 26.68
N PRO A 353 9.68 -0.79 26.73
CA PRO A 353 10.46 -1.38 27.81
C PRO A 353 10.00 -0.87 29.18
N ALA A 354 10.03 -1.73 30.18
CA ALA A 354 9.68 -1.41 31.56
C ALA A 354 10.76 -1.97 32.52
N GLU A 355 11.07 -1.20 33.56
CA GLU A 355 12.05 -1.59 34.54
C GLU A 355 11.66 -2.92 35.23
N GLY A 356 12.63 -3.80 35.41
CA GLY A 356 12.44 -5.12 36.04
C GLY A 356 11.69 -6.15 35.18
N ARG A 357 11.41 -5.84 33.90
CA ARG A 357 10.71 -6.75 33.00
C ARG A 357 11.53 -7.06 31.76
N THR A 358 11.51 -8.32 31.33
CA THR A 358 12.12 -8.71 30.06
C THR A 358 11.23 -8.34 28.86
N ALA A 359 11.85 -8.25 27.68
CA ALA A 359 11.12 -8.02 26.43
C ALA A 359 10.05 -9.08 26.20
N ASP A 360 10.38 -10.34 26.44
CA ASP A 360 9.45 -11.48 26.27
C ASP A 360 8.25 -11.36 27.24
N GLN A 361 8.47 -10.99 28.50
CA GLN A 361 7.37 -10.78 29.46
C GLN A 361 6.40 -9.67 29.02
N ILE A 362 6.94 -8.59 28.44
CA ILE A 362 6.10 -7.48 27.97
C ILE A 362 5.33 -7.88 26.72
N THR A 363 5.98 -8.54 25.76
CA THR A 363 5.33 -9.00 24.52
C THR A 363 4.29 -10.09 24.78
N ASP A 364 4.51 -10.96 25.78
CA ASP A 364 3.50 -11.94 26.21
C ASP A 364 2.25 -11.29 26.83
N ASP A 365 2.43 -10.23 27.64
CA ASP A 365 1.29 -9.45 28.14
C ASP A 365 0.56 -8.74 27.02
N ILE A 366 1.28 -8.13 26.07
CA ILE A 366 0.70 -7.48 24.90
C ILE A 366 -0.11 -8.50 24.10
N LYS A 367 0.46 -9.68 23.83
CA LYS A 367 -0.23 -10.76 23.12
C LYS A 367 -1.52 -11.15 23.81
N ARG A 368 -1.49 -11.39 25.12
CA ARG A 368 -2.67 -11.72 25.92
C ARG A 368 -3.76 -10.64 25.78
N ILE A 369 -3.39 -9.35 25.79
CA ILE A 369 -4.35 -8.25 25.66
C ILE A 369 -4.93 -8.19 24.26
N VAL A 370 -4.12 -8.40 23.21
CA VAL A 370 -4.61 -8.48 21.82
C VAL A 370 -5.60 -9.65 21.70
N ASP A 371 -5.26 -10.81 22.26
CA ASP A 371 -6.12 -12.00 22.25
C ASP A 371 -7.44 -11.74 22.98
N GLU A 372 -7.41 -11.04 24.12
CA GLU A 372 -8.63 -10.66 24.86
C GLU A 372 -9.54 -9.73 24.04
N GLU A 373 -8.99 -8.75 23.31
CA GLU A 373 -9.81 -7.84 22.50
C GLU A 373 -10.36 -8.53 21.24
N ILE A 374 -9.60 -9.40 20.59
CA ILE A 374 -10.08 -10.22 19.47
C ILE A 374 -11.17 -11.17 19.97
N GLU A 375 -10.97 -11.83 21.13
CA GLU A 375 -11.97 -12.74 21.70
C GLU A 375 -13.26 -12.02 22.10
N LYS A 376 -13.19 -10.80 22.62
CA LYS A 376 -14.38 -9.96 22.85
C LYS A 376 -15.17 -9.72 21.56
N LEU A 377 -14.48 -9.42 20.43
CA LEU A 377 -15.15 -9.28 19.13
C LEU A 377 -15.73 -10.61 18.62
N ARG A 378 -15.12 -11.74 18.94
CA ARG A 378 -15.63 -13.07 18.59
C ARG A 378 -16.91 -13.42 19.36
N GLN A 379 -16.99 -13.01 20.64
CA GLN A 379 -18.14 -13.29 21.50
C GLN A 379 -19.25 -12.27 21.29
N THR A 380 -18.91 -11.00 21.21
CA THR A 380 -19.86 -9.89 21.15
C THR A 380 -19.54 -8.98 19.97
N ALA A 381 -20.55 -8.68 19.17
CA ALA A 381 -20.41 -7.71 18.07
C ALA A 381 -19.92 -6.35 18.60
N PRO A 382 -19.21 -5.55 17.79
CA PRO A 382 -18.79 -4.21 18.19
C PRO A 382 -20.00 -3.30 18.46
N ASP A 383 -19.79 -2.27 19.28
CA ASP A 383 -20.79 -1.23 19.45
C ASP A 383 -21.08 -0.56 18.09
N PRO A 384 -22.35 -0.24 17.78
CA PRO A 384 -22.69 0.43 16.53
C PRO A 384 -21.89 1.72 16.25
N ARG A 385 -21.50 2.46 17.31
CA ARG A 385 -20.67 3.66 17.18
C ARG A 385 -19.21 3.34 16.81
N GLU A 386 -18.67 2.21 17.28
CA GLU A 386 -17.34 1.76 16.87
C GLU A 386 -17.33 1.43 15.37
N LEU A 387 -18.33 0.69 14.91
CA LEU A 387 -18.49 0.35 13.50
C LEU A 387 -18.69 1.62 12.64
N GLN A 388 -19.61 2.50 13.04
CA GLN A 388 -19.87 3.74 12.30
C GLN A 388 -18.62 4.61 12.18
N ARG A 389 -17.80 4.69 13.24
CA ARG A 389 -16.53 5.39 13.19
C ARG A 389 -15.58 4.76 12.17
N ALA A 390 -15.47 3.43 12.13
CA ALA A 390 -14.64 2.72 11.19
C ALA A 390 -15.10 2.95 9.74
N VAL A 391 -16.40 2.86 9.47
CA VAL A 391 -17.00 3.16 8.17
C VAL A 391 -16.69 4.61 7.75
N ASN A 392 -16.93 5.58 8.63
CA ASN A 392 -16.66 6.99 8.33
C ASN A 392 -15.18 7.26 8.02
N GLN A 393 -14.26 6.58 8.69
CA GLN A 393 -12.81 6.68 8.40
C GLN A 393 -12.47 6.10 7.02
N THR A 394 -13.05 4.96 6.68
CA THR A 394 -12.88 4.33 5.37
C THR A 394 -13.45 5.21 4.26
N GLU A 395 -14.66 5.74 4.43
CA GLU A 395 -15.27 6.68 3.48
C GLU A 395 -14.45 7.95 3.30
N SER A 396 -13.99 8.55 4.40
CA SER A 396 -13.13 9.74 4.34
C SER A 396 -11.85 9.48 3.56
N ALA A 397 -11.19 8.35 3.79
CA ALA A 397 -9.99 7.96 3.07
C ALA A 397 -10.29 7.65 1.59
N PHE A 398 -11.45 7.05 1.30
CA PHE A 398 -11.92 6.78 -0.04
C PHE A 398 -12.11 8.08 -0.83
N PHE A 399 -12.87 9.04 -0.30
CA PHE A 399 -13.10 10.32 -0.98
C PHE A 399 -11.83 11.15 -1.12
N ALA A 400 -10.94 11.15 -0.13
CA ALA A 400 -9.65 11.83 -0.23
C ALA A 400 -8.76 11.31 -1.38
N ARG A 401 -8.87 10.03 -1.71
CA ARG A 401 -8.19 9.47 -2.91
C ARG A 401 -8.83 9.96 -4.20
N MET A 402 -10.17 10.13 -4.21
CA MET A 402 -10.92 10.60 -5.38
C MET A 402 -10.65 12.07 -5.75
N GLU A 403 -10.11 12.87 -4.82
CA GLU A 403 -9.73 14.26 -5.10
C GLU A 403 -8.50 14.36 -6.01
N ARG A 404 -7.66 13.32 -6.06
CA ARG A 404 -6.43 13.29 -6.85
C ARG A 404 -6.66 12.65 -8.21
N VAL A 405 -6.21 13.31 -9.27
CA VAL A 405 -6.24 12.76 -10.64
C VAL A 405 -5.16 11.69 -10.79
N GLY A 406 -3.93 11.96 -10.38
CA GLY A 406 -2.76 11.12 -10.61
C GLY A 406 -2.08 10.60 -9.33
N GLY A 407 -0.88 10.06 -9.52
CA GLY A 407 -0.11 9.36 -8.50
C GLY A 407 -0.69 8.01 -8.11
N PHE A 408 0.02 7.29 -7.22
CA PHE A 408 -0.51 6.05 -6.66
C PHE A 408 -1.78 6.32 -5.84
N GLY A 409 -2.85 5.59 -6.14
CA GLY A 409 -4.17 5.73 -5.52
C GLY A 409 -4.98 6.96 -6.00
N GLY A 410 -4.54 7.70 -7.03
CA GLY A 410 -5.36 8.70 -7.71
C GLY A 410 -6.39 8.08 -8.65
N LYS A 411 -7.25 8.90 -9.28
CA LYS A 411 -8.34 8.40 -10.15
C LYS A 411 -7.84 7.48 -11.27
N ALA A 412 -6.74 7.87 -11.95
CA ALA A 412 -6.16 7.04 -13.02
C ALA A 412 -5.75 5.65 -12.51
N ASP A 413 -5.08 5.59 -11.36
CA ASP A 413 -4.64 4.34 -10.74
C ASP A 413 -5.82 3.50 -10.22
N GLN A 414 -6.84 4.13 -9.62
CA GLN A 414 -8.04 3.44 -9.13
C GLN A 414 -8.88 2.84 -10.26
N LEU A 415 -9.11 3.60 -11.36
CA LEU A 415 -9.81 3.10 -12.55
C LEU A 415 -9.11 1.86 -13.11
N ASN A 416 -7.78 1.90 -13.20
CA ASN A 416 -6.97 0.81 -13.67
C ASN A 416 -7.03 -0.40 -12.71
N GLY A 417 -6.88 -0.16 -11.41
CA GLY A 417 -6.96 -1.20 -10.37
C GLY A 417 -8.31 -1.89 -10.33
N TYR A 418 -9.41 -1.16 -10.42
CA TYR A 418 -10.76 -1.75 -10.49
C TYR A 418 -10.96 -2.54 -11.78
N PHE A 419 -10.54 -2.01 -12.93
CA PHE A 419 -10.63 -2.73 -14.20
C PHE A 419 -9.89 -4.07 -14.12
N VAL A 420 -8.64 -4.08 -13.66
CA VAL A 420 -7.83 -5.30 -13.58
C VAL A 420 -8.41 -6.33 -12.59
N THR A 421 -9.06 -5.85 -11.52
CA THR A 421 -9.56 -6.74 -10.46
C THR A 421 -10.98 -7.24 -10.74
N THR A 422 -11.84 -6.38 -11.30
CA THR A 422 -13.28 -6.66 -11.45
C THR A 422 -13.77 -6.68 -12.88
N GLY A 423 -12.97 -6.21 -13.84
CA GLY A 423 -13.40 -5.97 -15.22
C GLY A 423 -14.21 -4.66 -15.38
N ASN A 424 -14.49 -3.93 -14.30
CA ASN A 424 -15.28 -2.70 -14.31
C ASN A 424 -14.44 -1.53 -13.78
N PRO A 425 -14.00 -0.57 -14.62
CA PRO A 425 -13.27 0.61 -14.14
C PRO A 425 -14.03 1.44 -13.12
N ASP A 426 -15.36 1.56 -13.26
CA ASP A 426 -16.23 2.34 -12.34
C ASP A 426 -16.83 1.43 -11.26
N TYR A 427 -15.97 0.75 -10.51
CA TYR A 427 -16.39 -0.09 -9.36
C TYR A 427 -16.48 0.71 -8.04
N PHE A 428 -16.42 2.03 -8.10
CA PHE A 428 -16.33 2.90 -6.92
C PHE A 428 -17.54 2.80 -5.98
N ASN A 429 -18.75 2.80 -6.53
CA ASN A 429 -19.97 2.74 -5.72
C ASN A 429 -20.17 1.35 -5.11
N GLU A 430 -19.88 0.32 -5.87
CA GLU A 430 -19.93 -1.07 -5.43
C GLU A 430 -18.93 -1.31 -4.30
N ASP A 431 -17.69 -0.83 -4.44
CA ASP A 431 -16.69 -0.97 -3.40
C ASP A 431 -17.10 -0.22 -2.12
N LEU A 432 -17.54 1.03 -2.25
CA LEU A 432 -18.01 1.80 -1.11
C LEU A 432 -19.23 1.15 -0.44
N SER A 433 -20.14 0.55 -1.22
CA SER A 433 -21.33 -0.12 -0.72
C SER A 433 -21.00 -1.36 0.12
N ARG A 434 -19.88 -2.05 -0.17
CA ARG A 434 -19.41 -3.20 0.62
C ARG A 434 -19.19 -2.79 2.09
N TYR A 435 -18.57 -1.65 2.33
CA TYR A 435 -18.32 -1.13 3.68
C TYR A 435 -19.59 -0.61 4.35
N ARG A 436 -20.46 0.08 3.60
CA ARG A 436 -21.72 0.66 4.10
C ARG A 436 -22.75 -0.39 4.51
N ALA A 437 -22.75 -1.52 3.85
CA ALA A 437 -23.69 -2.60 4.12
C ALA A 437 -23.38 -3.40 5.40
N ILE A 438 -22.13 -3.34 5.89
CA ILE A 438 -21.67 -4.16 7.01
C ILE A 438 -22.41 -3.79 8.30
N GLN A 439 -22.91 -4.83 8.98
CA GLN A 439 -23.54 -4.73 10.28
C GLN A 439 -22.61 -5.23 11.40
N PRO A 440 -22.83 -4.86 12.66
CA PRO A 440 -21.99 -5.34 13.76
C PRO A 440 -21.87 -6.87 13.84
N GLY A 441 -22.92 -7.60 13.41
CA GLY A 441 -22.93 -9.05 13.33
C GLY A 441 -21.94 -9.63 12.34
N ASP A 442 -21.69 -8.93 11.21
CA ASP A 442 -20.79 -9.37 10.15
C ASP A 442 -19.32 -9.26 10.59
N ILE A 443 -18.98 -8.19 11.32
CA ILE A 443 -17.66 -8.06 11.96
C ILE A 443 -17.39 -9.24 12.89
N ARG A 444 -18.36 -9.59 13.76
CA ARG A 444 -18.23 -10.75 14.64
C ARG A 444 -18.06 -12.05 13.87
N ALA A 445 -18.80 -12.23 12.79
CA ALA A 445 -18.72 -13.42 11.95
C ALA A 445 -17.34 -13.53 11.28
N ALA A 446 -16.82 -12.44 10.70
CA ALA A 446 -15.52 -12.38 10.08
C ALA A 446 -14.38 -12.66 11.08
N VAL A 447 -14.41 -12.04 12.27
CA VAL A 447 -13.43 -12.30 13.34
C VAL A 447 -13.46 -13.77 13.78
N ARG A 448 -14.64 -14.38 13.90
CA ARG A 448 -14.76 -15.82 14.23
C ARG A 448 -14.13 -16.72 13.18
N GLN A 449 -14.37 -16.41 11.94
CA GLN A 449 -13.93 -17.23 10.81
C GLN A 449 -12.43 -17.06 10.52
N TYR A 450 -11.95 -15.84 10.47
CA TYR A 450 -10.65 -15.51 9.88
C TYR A 450 -9.55 -15.16 10.87
N LEU A 451 -9.87 -14.84 12.14
CA LEU A 451 -8.87 -14.52 13.16
C LEU A 451 -8.85 -15.54 14.30
N PRO A 452 -8.77 -16.87 14.03
CA PRO A 452 -8.71 -17.89 15.09
C PRO A 452 -7.41 -17.78 15.87
N ALA A 453 -7.48 -17.88 17.20
CA ALA A 453 -6.28 -17.91 18.03
C ALA A 453 -5.38 -19.15 17.81
N ALA A 454 -5.98 -20.24 17.28
CA ALA A 454 -5.29 -21.50 17.08
C ALA A 454 -4.49 -21.61 15.75
N ASN A 455 -4.72 -20.71 14.80
CA ASN A 455 -4.11 -20.78 13.46
C ASN A 455 -3.60 -19.40 13.07
N ARG A 456 -2.36 -19.09 13.45
CA ARG A 456 -1.71 -17.81 13.17
C ARG A 456 -0.20 -17.91 13.26
N VAL A 457 0.47 -16.87 12.78
CA VAL A 457 1.89 -16.63 13.03
C VAL A 457 2.04 -15.64 14.20
N GLU A 458 2.94 -15.95 15.12
CA GLU A 458 3.37 -15.09 16.23
C GLU A 458 4.87 -14.84 16.07
N LEU A 459 5.25 -13.66 15.63
CA LEU A 459 6.64 -13.26 15.44
C LEU A 459 7.01 -12.18 16.47
N THR A 460 8.01 -12.49 17.29
CA THR A 460 8.57 -11.53 18.25
C THR A 460 9.98 -11.15 17.84
N VAL A 461 10.24 -9.85 17.66
CA VAL A 461 11.59 -9.32 17.48
C VAL A 461 12.02 -8.59 18.73
N VAL A 462 13.21 -8.91 19.23
CA VAL A 462 13.77 -8.30 20.44
C VAL A 462 15.13 -7.65 20.14
N PRO A 463 15.56 -6.64 20.92
CA PRO A 463 16.89 -6.04 20.78
C PRO A 463 18.01 -7.09 20.87
N GLU A 464 19.09 -6.90 20.09
CA GLU A 464 20.31 -7.70 20.21
C GLU A 464 20.82 -7.73 21.66
N GLY A 465 21.33 -8.88 22.09
CA GLY A 465 21.78 -9.10 23.47
C GLY A 465 20.68 -9.41 24.49
N THR A 466 19.40 -9.42 24.04
CA THR A 466 18.31 -9.90 24.90
C THR A 466 18.45 -11.41 25.12
N PRO A 467 18.55 -11.89 26.38
CA PRO A 467 18.68 -13.33 26.66
C PRO A 467 17.52 -14.14 26.09
N ALA A 468 17.78 -15.39 25.74
CA ALA A 468 16.71 -16.32 25.38
C ALA A 468 15.76 -16.54 26.58
N PRO A 469 14.47 -16.79 26.35
CA PRO A 469 13.52 -17.11 27.40
C PRO A 469 14.05 -18.31 28.23
N GLY A 470 14.09 -18.17 29.55
CA GLY A 470 14.57 -19.22 30.47
C GLY A 470 16.08 -19.26 30.69
N GLY A 471 16.88 -18.41 30.09
CA GLY A 471 18.31 -18.23 30.41
C GLY A 471 18.45 -17.41 31.69
N VAL A 472 18.76 -18.10 32.80
CA VAL A 472 19.20 -17.45 34.03
C VAL A 472 20.62 -16.93 33.78
N LYS A 473 20.87 -15.62 34.04
CA LYS A 473 22.23 -15.10 34.15
C LYS A 473 22.88 -15.62 35.41
#